data_dd9593469f3d273a7441558e4b463cae
#
_entry.id   dd9593469f3d273a7441558e4b463cae
#
_cell.length_a   1.000
_cell.length_b   1.000
_cell.length_c   1.000
_cell.angle_alpha   90.00
_cell.angle_beta   90.00
_cell.angle_gamma   90.00
#
_symmetry.space_group_name_H-M   'P 1'
#
loop_
_entity.id
_entity.type
_entity.pdbx_description
1 polymer ?
#
loop_
_entity_poly.entity_id
_entity_poly.type
_entity_poly.pdbx_seq_one_letter_code
_entity_poly.pdbx_strand_id
1 'polypeptide(L)'
;MERLWLLLRRLQGQGIQVIVGDIVLDRTAFDVPEHDAARFDGEPLRPYNAAPDALLMNYNAVAMTLVPDAAAGLARIQYDPPLAGVQRQATVPLATPGTACGDWRAALRAELSDPARVAFQGVYPASCGERVWAAAYPDAKSFAARAVEGMWRELGGKLTGSVRDGKVPAGLKPVFVATSPALAEVVRDVNKYSNNVMAQQLFLTLALRQNGAATFDGARAALRQWWQARLGDAEPPAPENGAGLSRDARISAQALARMLQLAWQSPVMPELVSSLPIAGVDGTLRRSQSRAGTAHLKTGSLRDVMAVAGYVHAASGRRYVLVAIVNHPQAGGARPVLDALVDWTARDQ
;
A
#
# COMPACT_ATOMS: atom_id res chain seq x y z
N MET A 1 5.20 -2.11 -10.99
CA MET A 1 5.05 -2.68 -12.36
C MET A 1 6.31 -3.36 -12.90
N GLU A 2 7.50 -2.98 -12.49
CA GLU A 2 8.79 -3.56 -12.95
C GLU A 2 8.84 -5.09 -12.92
N ARG A 3 8.27 -5.73 -11.89
CA ARG A 3 8.27 -7.20 -11.78
C ARG A 3 7.40 -7.89 -12.83
N LEU A 4 6.25 -7.31 -13.18
CA LEU A 4 5.44 -7.81 -14.29
C LEU A 4 6.18 -7.63 -15.61
N TRP A 5 6.81 -6.47 -15.80
CA TRP A 5 7.64 -6.21 -16.96
C TRP A 5 8.77 -7.24 -17.09
N LEU A 6 9.53 -7.49 -16.01
CA LEU A 6 10.59 -8.51 -15.98
C LEU A 6 10.06 -9.92 -16.26
N LEU A 7 8.91 -10.29 -15.70
CA LEU A 7 8.27 -11.58 -15.96
C LEU A 7 7.96 -11.75 -17.44
N LEU A 8 7.31 -10.76 -18.05
CA LEU A 8 6.93 -10.80 -19.46
C LEU A 8 8.16 -10.75 -20.38
N ARG A 9 9.19 -9.96 -20.05
CA ARG A 9 10.49 -9.96 -20.75
C ARG A 9 11.19 -11.32 -20.69
N ARG A 10 11.07 -12.03 -19.56
CA ARG A 10 11.62 -13.38 -19.44
C ARG A 10 10.90 -14.37 -20.35
N LEU A 11 9.58 -14.24 -20.52
CA LEU A 11 8.85 -15.04 -21.53
C LEU A 11 9.35 -14.75 -22.95
N GLN A 12 9.51 -13.47 -23.31
CA GLN A 12 10.06 -13.10 -24.62
C GLN A 12 11.48 -13.62 -24.83
N GLY A 13 12.32 -13.59 -23.78
CA GLY A 13 13.68 -14.16 -23.80
C GLY A 13 13.72 -15.66 -24.02
N GLN A 14 12.64 -16.39 -23.77
CA GLN A 14 12.45 -17.78 -24.13
C GLN A 14 11.89 -18.00 -25.54
N GLY A 15 11.81 -16.94 -26.35
CA GLY A 15 11.34 -16.99 -27.74
C GLY A 15 9.83 -16.81 -27.89
N ILE A 16 9.07 -16.56 -26.81
CA ILE A 16 7.62 -16.40 -26.86
C ILE A 16 7.29 -14.94 -27.21
N GLN A 17 6.92 -14.68 -28.47
CA GLN A 17 6.52 -13.36 -28.97
C GLN A 17 5.01 -13.29 -29.25
N VAL A 18 4.38 -14.44 -29.46
CA VAL A 18 2.95 -14.56 -29.74
C VAL A 18 2.36 -15.60 -28.81
N ILE A 19 1.29 -15.20 -28.10
CA ILE A 19 0.47 -16.11 -27.31
C ILE A 19 -0.79 -16.40 -28.11
N VAL A 20 -0.97 -17.68 -28.50
CA VAL A 20 -2.16 -18.15 -29.19
C VAL A 20 -3.16 -18.66 -28.15
N GLY A 21 -4.36 -18.08 -28.14
CA GLY A 21 -5.34 -18.33 -27.08
C GLY A 21 -5.24 -17.34 -25.93
N ASP A 22 -5.70 -17.74 -24.73
CA ASP A 22 -5.85 -16.87 -23.58
C ASP A 22 -4.62 -16.86 -22.65
N ILE A 23 -4.44 -15.76 -21.93
CA ILE A 23 -3.64 -15.72 -20.71
C ILE A 23 -4.59 -15.91 -19.53
N VAL A 24 -4.39 -16.99 -18.76
CA VAL A 24 -5.22 -17.31 -17.61
C VAL A 24 -4.53 -16.83 -16.33
N LEU A 25 -5.23 -16.01 -15.56
CA LEU A 25 -4.79 -15.50 -14.27
C LEU A 25 -5.41 -16.35 -13.15
N ASP A 26 -4.60 -17.13 -12.43
CA ASP A 26 -5.07 -17.88 -11.28
C ASP A 26 -4.93 -17.04 -10.01
N ARG A 27 -6.07 -16.58 -9.49
CA ARG A 27 -6.18 -15.76 -8.28
C ARG A 27 -6.79 -16.54 -7.12
N THR A 28 -6.93 -17.86 -7.24
CA THR A 28 -7.63 -18.73 -6.28
C THR A 28 -6.91 -18.92 -4.95
N ALA A 29 -5.68 -18.41 -4.80
CA ALA A 29 -4.97 -18.40 -3.53
C ALA A 29 -5.66 -17.55 -2.45
N PHE A 30 -6.41 -16.53 -2.85
CA PHE A 30 -7.20 -15.69 -1.93
C PHE A 30 -8.70 -15.96 -2.14
N ASP A 31 -9.38 -16.27 -1.03
CA ASP A 31 -10.84 -16.40 -0.95
C ASP A 31 -11.36 -15.29 -0.03
N VAL A 32 -11.60 -14.15 -0.60
CA VAL A 32 -12.01 -12.94 0.11
C VAL A 32 -13.34 -12.44 -0.43
N PRO A 33 -14.22 -11.89 0.43
CA PRO A 33 -15.48 -11.31 0.01
C PRO A 33 -15.27 -10.12 -0.93
N GLU A 34 -16.30 -9.76 -1.66
CA GLU A 34 -16.31 -8.57 -2.48
C GLU A 34 -15.96 -7.33 -1.64
N HIS A 35 -15.01 -6.56 -2.13
CA HIS A 35 -14.49 -5.41 -1.42
C HIS A 35 -15.24 -4.13 -1.82
N ASP A 36 -15.86 -3.49 -0.86
CA ASP A 36 -16.43 -2.14 -1.01
C ASP A 36 -15.37 -1.09 -0.62
N ALA A 37 -14.75 -0.46 -1.61
CA ALA A 37 -13.71 0.55 -1.40
C ALA A 37 -14.26 1.85 -0.75
N ALA A 38 -15.58 2.09 -0.78
CA ALA A 38 -16.20 3.25 -0.14
C ALA A 38 -16.52 3.02 1.35
N ARG A 39 -16.52 1.78 1.81
CA ARG A 39 -17.01 1.40 3.15
C ARG A 39 -16.35 2.14 4.30
N PHE A 40 -15.05 2.41 4.20
CA PHE A 40 -14.29 2.99 5.31
C PHE A 40 -14.55 4.49 5.50
N ASP A 41 -14.46 5.27 4.42
CA ASP A 41 -14.49 6.74 4.47
C ASP A 41 -15.25 7.41 3.33
N GLY A 42 -15.89 6.66 2.46
CA GLY A 42 -16.61 7.18 1.29
C GLY A 42 -15.73 7.57 0.10
N GLU A 43 -14.43 7.25 0.14
CA GLU A 43 -13.42 7.67 -0.85
C GLU A 43 -12.90 6.47 -1.68
N PRO A 44 -13.72 5.87 -2.58
CA PRO A 44 -13.37 4.60 -3.25
C PRO A 44 -12.15 4.69 -4.15
N LEU A 45 -11.80 5.89 -4.63
CA LEU A 45 -10.66 6.09 -5.54
C LEU A 45 -9.34 6.37 -4.79
N ARG A 46 -9.35 6.36 -3.45
CA ARG A 46 -8.10 6.47 -2.69
C ARG A 46 -7.33 5.15 -2.74
N PRO A 47 -6.02 5.18 -3.10
CA PRO A 47 -5.23 3.95 -3.22
C PRO A 47 -5.20 3.08 -1.96
N TYR A 48 -5.32 3.66 -0.77
CA TYR A 48 -5.34 2.92 0.49
C TYR A 48 -6.63 2.10 0.70
N ASN A 49 -7.70 2.41 -0.03
CA ASN A 49 -8.96 1.66 -0.04
C ASN A 49 -9.02 0.58 -1.12
N ALA A 50 -7.96 0.39 -1.90
CA ALA A 50 -7.95 -0.63 -2.94
C ALA A 50 -8.05 -2.05 -2.36
N ALA A 51 -8.69 -2.94 -3.13
CA ALA A 51 -8.89 -4.34 -2.74
C ALA A 51 -7.58 -5.12 -2.66
N PRO A 52 -7.45 -6.08 -1.72
CA PRO A 52 -6.39 -7.08 -1.76
C PRO A 52 -6.66 -8.07 -2.90
N ASP A 53 -5.58 -8.69 -3.42
CA ASP A 53 -5.68 -9.64 -4.52
C ASP A 53 -4.54 -10.65 -4.49
N ALA A 54 -4.80 -11.93 -4.80
CA ALA A 54 -3.75 -12.94 -4.91
C ALA A 54 -2.71 -12.59 -5.99
N LEU A 55 -3.11 -11.84 -7.01
CA LEU A 55 -2.27 -11.29 -8.07
C LEU A 55 -2.25 -9.76 -8.00
N LEU A 56 -1.96 -9.21 -6.82
CA LEU A 56 -1.92 -7.77 -6.62
C LEU A 56 -0.84 -7.12 -7.49
N MET A 57 -1.26 -6.25 -8.39
CA MET A 57 -0.40 -5.43 -9.25
C MET A 57 -0.59 -3.96 -8.94
N ASN A 58 0.48 -3.20 -8.80
CA ASN A 58 0.47 -1.76 -8.58
C ASN A 58 -0.56 -1.28 -7.54
N TYR A 59 -0.82 -2.11 -6.51
CA TYR A 59 -1.83 -1.84 -5.46
C TYR A 59 -3.25 -1.62 -6.00
N ASN A 60 -3.61 -2.23 -7.13
CA ASN A 60 -4.85 -1.98 -7.88
C ASN A 60 -5.10 -0.48 -8.15
N ALA A 61 -4.04 0.25 -8.38
CA ALA A 61 -4.07 1.69 -8.60
C ALA A 61 -3.37 2.08 -9.91
N VAL A 62 -3.79 3.17 -10.50
CA VAL A 62 -3.15 3.80 -11.67
C VAL A 62 -2.40 5.03 -11.18
N ALA A 63 -1.12 5.12 -11.49
CA ALA A 63 -0.33 6.32 -11.32
C ALA A 63 -0.37 7.14 -12.63
N MET A 64 -0.74 8.40 -12.49
CA MET A 64 -0.79 9.38 -13.60
C MET A 64 0.27 10.44 -13.33
N THR A 65 1.34 10.43 -14.12
CA THR A 65 2.41 11.43 -14.02
C THR A 65 2.15 12.55 -15.00
N LEU A 66 1.93 13.75 -14.48
CA LEU A 66 1.72 14.96 -15.26
C LEU A 66 3.05 15.71 -15.41
N VAL A 67 3.48 15.90 -16.65
CA VAL A 67 4.74 16.57 -16.99
C VAL A 67 4.41 17.82 -17.84
N PRO A 68 4.59 19.04 -17.31
CA PRO A 68 4.30 20.25 -18.07
C PRO A 68 5.29 20.47 -19.20
N ASP A 69 4.76 20.81 -20.38
CA ASP A 69 5.49 21.21 -21.58
C ASP A 69 5.07 22.65 -21.93
N ALA A 70 5.82 23.62 -21.42
CA ALA A 70 5.48 25.03 -21.59
C ALA A 70 5.53 25.48 -23.06
N ALA A 71 6.40 24.86 -23.87
CA ALA A 71 6.52 25.22 -25.28
C ALA A 71 5.27 24.77 -26.08
N ALA A 72 4.68 23.63 -25.69
CA ALA A 72 3.47 23.12 -26.31
C ALA A 72 2.17 23.66 -25.67
N GLY A 73 2.27 24.39 -24.54
CA GLY A 73 1.09 24.93 -23.82
C GLY A 73 0.23 23.85 -23.15
N LEU A 74 0.80 22.67 -22.87
CA LEU A 74 0.08 21.53 -22.32
C LEU A 74 0.91 20.76 -21.28
N ALA A 75 0.28 19.92 -20.48
CA ALA A 75 0.97 18.90 -19.69
C ALA A 75 0.66 17.51 -20.27
N ARG A 76 1.71 16.70 -20.46
CA ARG A 76 1.61 15.30 -20.90
C ARG A 76 1.27 14.44 -19.70
N ILE A 77 0.44 13.39 -19.93
CA ILE A 77 0.06 12.45 -18.88
C ILE A 77 0.60 11.08 -19.24
N GLN A 78 1.45 10.54 -18.38
CA GLN A 78 1.93 9.17 -18.45
C GLN A 78 1.15 8.31 -17.48
N TYR A 79 0.79 7.10 -17.90
CA TYR A 79 -0.01 6.16 -17.10
C TYR A 79 0.79 4.90 -16.78
N ASP A 80 0.84 4.52 -15.51
CA ASP A 80 1.43 3.28 -15.05
C ASP A 80 0.45 2.53 -14.11
N PRO A 81 0.05 1.29 -14.45
CA PRO A 81 0.38 0.50 -15.63
C PRO A 81 -0.36 0.94 -16.90
N PRO A 82 0.11 0.49 -18.09
CA PRO A 82 -0.67 0.56 -19.31
C PRO A 82 -1.85 -0.40 -19.19
N LEU A 83 -3.08 0.12 -19.22
CA LEU A 83 -4.29 -0.69 -19.12
C LEU A 83 -4.91 -0.91 -20.50
N ALA A 84 -5.03 -2.18 -20.92
CA ALA A 84 -5.69 -2.52 -22.17
C ALA A 84 -7.19 -2.16 -22.12
N GLY A 85 -7.74 -1.65 -23.26
CA GLY A 85 -9.15 -1.31 -23.38
C GLY A 85 -9.60 -0.10 -22.55
N VAL A 86 -8.67 0.73 -22.04
CA VAL A 86 -8.97 1.97 -21.34
C VAL A 86 -8.62 3.17 -22.22
N GLN A 87 -9.61 4.03 -22.49
CA GLN A 87 -9.38 5.32 -23.14
C GLN A 87 -8.72 6.27 -22.15
N ARG A 88 -7.56 6.80 -22.47
CA ARG A 88 -6.74 7.65 -21.61
C ARG A 88 -6.47 8.97 -22.30
N GLN A 89 -6.80 10.06 -21.63
CA GLN A 89 -6.45 11.40 -22.09
C GLN A 89 -4.94 11.60 -22.00
N ALA A 90 -4.28 11.88 -23.09
CA ALA A 90 -2.81 11.98 -23.17
C ALA A 90 -2.26 13.33 -22.66
N THR A 91 -3.08 14.39 -22.73
CA THR A 91 -2.64 15.74 -22.40
C THR A 91 -3.76 16.56 -21.76
N VAL A 92 -3.38 17.57 -20.98
CA VAL A 92 -4.29 18.62 -20.47
C VAL A 92 -3.68 19.99 -20.77
N PRO A 93 -4.48 21.04 -21.04
CA PRO A 93 -3.96 22.37 -21.27
C PRO A 93 -3.29 22.93 -20.01
N LEU A 94 -2.25 23.76 -20.18
CA LEU A 94 -1.66 24.49 -19.08
C LEU A 94 -2.54 25.67 -18.68
N ALA A 95 -2.51 26.00 -17.37
CA ALA A 95 -3.06 27.24 -16.86
C ALA A 95 -2.26 28.45 -17.37
N THR A 96 -2.83 29.65 -17.25
CA THR A 96 -2.17 30.91 -17.59
C THR A 96 -0.79 30.99 -16.91
N PRO A 97 0.25 31.48 -17.62
CA PRO A 97 1.57 31.67 -17.01
C PRO A 97 1.50 32.47 -15.71
N GLY A 98 2.25 32.04 -14.69
CA GLY A 98 2.24 32.64 -13.36
C GLY A 98 1.18 32.10 -12.40
N THR A 99 0.26 31.23 -12.85
CA THR A 99 -0.69 30.56 -11.95
C THR A 99 0.05 29.75 -10.90
N ALA A 100 -0.24 29.99 -9.60
CA ALA A 100 0.33 29.22 -8.50
C ALA A 100 -0.15 27.77 -8.53
N CYS A 101 0.69 26.82 -8.06
CA CYS A 101 0.35 25.38 -8.05
C CYS A 101 -0.92 25.08 -7.25
N GLY A 102 -1.04 25.59 -6.04
CA GLY A 102 -2.24 25.45 -5.21
C GLY A 102 -2.79 24.02 -5.14
N ASP A 103 -4.11 23.90 -5.12
CA ASP A 103 -4.80 22.60 -5.24
C ASP A 103 -5.01 22.23 -6.73
N TRP A 104 -3.93 21.81 -7.36
CA TRP A 104 -3.93 21.43 -8.77
C TRP A 104 -4.85 20.26 -9.09
N ARG A 105 -5.14 19.37 -8.11
CA ARG A 105 -6.05 18.24 -8.32
C ARG A 105 -7.49 18.71 -8.45
N ALA A 106 -7.91 19.63 -7.61
CA ALA A 106 -9.24 20.25 -7.74
C ALA A 106 -9.36 21.04 -9.05
N ALA A 107 -8.29 21.70 -9.50
CA ALA A 107 -8.28 22.43 -10.78
C ALA A 107 -8.43 21.49 -11.99
N LEU A 108 -7.90 20.26 -11.94
CA LEU A 108 -7.95 19.29 -13.03
C LEU A 108 -9.26 18.50 -13.13
N ARG A 109 -10.07 18.41 -12.07
CA ARG A 109 -11.36 17.69 -12.06
C ARG A 109 -11.28 16.32 -12.78
N ALA A 110 -10.54 15.39 -12.20
CA ALA A 110 -10.37 14.07 -12.80
C ALA A 110 -11.68 13.25 -12.79
N GLU A 111 -12.01 12.65 -13.92
CA GLU A 111 -13.08 11.66 -14.08
C GLU A 111 -12.44 10.27 -14.11
N LEU A 112 -12.50 9.57 -12.97
CA LEU A 112 -11.81 8.31 -12.73
C LEU A 112 -12.76 7.17 -12.33
N SER A 113 -14.08 7.40 -12.32
CA SER A 113 -15.07 6.41 -11.88
C SER A 113 -15.46 5.42 -12.97
N ASP A 114 -15.23 5.76 -14.24
CA ASP A 114 -15.48 4.87 -15.38
C ASP A 114 -14.27 3.96 -15.62
N PRO A 115 -14.41 2.63 -15.47
CA PRO A 115 -13.30 1.71 -15.72
C PRO A 115 -12.83 1.64 -17.18
N ALA A 116 -13.59 2.17 -18.13
CA ALA A 116 -13.21 2.22 -19.53
C ALA A 116 -12.55 3.54 -19.94
N ARG A 117 -12.55 4.56 -19.06
CA ARG A 117 -12.12 5.90 -19.42
C ARG A 117 -11.45 6.65 -18.29
N VAL A 118 -10.33 7.32 -18.58
CA VAL A 118 -9.70 8.31 -17.71
C VAL A 118 -9.69 9.65 -18.44
N ALA A 119 -10.33 10.66 -17.86
CA ALA A 119 -10.43 12.00 -18.43
C ALA A 119 -10.20 13.08 -17.36
N PHE A 120 -9.88 14.28 -17.82
CA PHE A 120 -9.65 15.46 -17.00
C PHE A 120 -10.37 16.66 -17.61
N GLN A 121 -11.01 17.47 -16.77
CA GLN A 121 -11.63 18.73 -17.14
C GLN A 121 -10.93 19.86 -16.39
N GLY A 122 -10.31 20.77 -17.12
CA GLY A 122 -9.63 21.90 -16.50
C GLY A 122 -8.20 22.09 -17.01
N VAL A 123 -7.39 22.77 -16.22
CA VAL A 123 -6.04 23.18 -16.60
C VAL A 123 -5.01 22.78 -15.54
N TYR A 124 -3.77 22.54 -15.97
CA TYR A 124 -2.67 22.20 -15.09
C TYR A 124 -1.71 23.37 -14.90
N PRO A 125 -1.44 23.85 -13.67
CA PRO A 125 -0.47 24.91 -13.44
C PRO A 125 0.96 24.43 -13.70
N ALA A 126 1.66 25.07 -14.65
CA ALA A 126 3.06 24.70 -14.95
C ALA A 126 4.01 24.86 -13.75
N SER A 127 3.69 25.77 -12.83
CA SER A 127 4.44 25.98 -11.58
C SER A 127 4.44 24.75 -10.64
N CYS A 128 3.55 23.80 -10.83
CA CYS A 128 3.57 22.54 -10.10
C CYS A 128 4.79 21.65 -10.43
N GLY A 129 5.41 21.85 -11.62
CA GLY A 129 6.41 20.92 -12.13
C GLY A 129 5.80 19.55 -12.39
N GLU A 130 6.62 18.51 -12.36
CA GLU A 130 6.15 17.13 -12.46
C GLU A 130 5.38 16.73 -11.19
N ARG A 131 4.22 16.10 -11.36
CA ARG A 131 3.38 15.59 -10.27
C ARG A 131 2.82 14.22 -10.60
N VAL A 132 2.72 13.39 -9.57
CA VAL A 132 2.07 12.09 -9.67
C VAL A 132 0.72 12.13 -8.96
N TRP A 133 -0.30 11.63 -9.63
CA TRP A 133 -1.62 11.37 -9.06
C TRP A 133 -1.90 9.87 -9.12
N ALA A 134 -1.87 9.20 -7.99
CA ALA A 134 -2.29 7.81 -7.89
C ALA A 134 -3.77 7.76 -7.50
N ALA A 135 -4.53 6.92 -8.21
CA ALA A 135 -5.93 6.64 -7.91
C ALA A 135 -6.17 5.12 -7.94
N ALA A 136 -6.96 4.61 -6.99
CA ALA A 136 -7.44 3.22 -7.07
C ALA A 136 -8.28 3.06 -8.35
N TYR A 137 -8.12 1.91 -9.00
CA TYR A 137 -8.89 1.62 -10.20
C TYR A 137 -10.30 1.16 -9.81
N PRO A 138 -11.36 1.73 -10.41
CA PRO A 138 -12.73 1.52 -9.95
C PRO A 138 -13.24 0.08 -10.12
N ASP A 139 -12.66 -0.69 -11.06
CA ASP A 139 -12.98 -2.11 -11.28
C ASP A 139 -11.77 -2.99 -10.94
N ALA A 140 -11.56 -3.27 -9.66
CA ALA A 140 -10.46 -4.10 -9.18
C ALA A 140 -10.44 -5.51 -9.80
N LYS A 141 -11.60 -6.06 -10.20
CA LYS A 141 -11.69 -7.40 -10.80
C LYS A 141 -11.00 -7.45 -12.17
N SER A 142 -11.14 -6.42 -13.00
CA SER A 142 -10.53 -6.39 -14.34
C SER A 142 -9.11 -5.81 -14.36
N PHE A 143 -8.65 -5.21 -13.27
CA PHE A 143 -7.37 -4.48 -13.23
C PHE A 143 -6.17 -5.34 -13.66
N ALA A 144 -6.02 -6.52 -13.06
CA ALA A 144 -4.90 -7.42 -13.35
C ALA A 144 -4.91 -7.87 -14.82
N ALA A 145 -6.08 -8.22 -15.37
CA ALA A 145 -6.21 -8.62 -16.76
C ALA A 145 -5.82 -7.49 -17.72
N ARG A 146 -6.33 -6.28 -17.49
CA ARG A 146 -6.00 -5.09 -18.29
C ARG A 146 -4.51 -4.72 -18.20
N ALA A 147 -3.92 -4.82 -17.01
CA ALA A 147 -2.50 -4.52 -16.79
C ALA A 147 -1.58 -5.53 -17.48
N VAL A 148 -1.88 -6.82 -17.40
CA VAL A 148 -1.11 -7.90 -18.07
C VAL A 148 -1.19 -7.74 -19.57
N GLU A 149 -2.39 -7.56 -20.12
CA GLU A 149 -2.58 -7.37 -21.56
C GLU A 149 -1.91 -6.08 -22.05
N GLY A 150 -2.10 -4.97 -21.33
CA GLY A 150 -1.50 -3.68 -21.68
C GLY A 150 0.02 -3.75 -21.71
N MET A 151 0.64 -4.33 -20.68
CA MET A 151 2.09 -4.49 -20.59
C MET A 151 2.62 -5.45 -21.66
N TRP A 152 1.91 -6.58 -21.94
CA TRP A 152 2.31 -7.50 -23.00
C TRP A 152 2.34 -6.83 -24.37
N ARG A 153 1.30 -6.04 -24.70
CA ARG A 153 1.21 -5.28 -25.96
C ARG A 153 2.26 -4.17 -26.05
N GLU A 154 2.52 -3.46 -24.95
CA GLU A 154 3.54 -2.41 -24.88
C GLU A 154 4.95 -2.96 -25.13
N LEU A 155 5.21 -4.20 -24.68
CA LEU A 155 6.45 -4.93 -24.96
C LEU A 155 6.52 -5.49 -26.40
N GLY A 156 5.53 -5.20 -27.25
CA GLY A 156 5.46 -5.69 -28.63
C GLY A 156 4.94 -7.14 -28.75
N GLY A 157 4.49 -7.75 -27.66
CA GLY A 157 3.90 -9.08 -27.68
C GLY A 157 2.53 -9.11 -28.34
N LYS A 158 2.19 -10.23 -29.00
CA LYS A 158 0.87 -10.46 -29.62
C LYS A 158 0.07 -11.47 -28.81
N LEU A 159 -1.23 -11.22 -28.68
CA LEU A 159 -2.20 -12.09 -28.04
C LEU A 159 -3.40 -12.27 -28.98
N THR A 160 -3.78 -13.52 -29.28
CA THR A 160 -4.93 -13.79 -30.17
C THR A 160 -6.23 -13.99 -29.39
N GLY A 161 -6.15 -14.39 -28.12
CA GLY A 161 -7.27 -14.51 -27.21
C GLY A 161 -7.39 -13.30 -26.29
N SER A 162 -7.77 -13.54 -25.04
CA SER A 162 -7.98 -12.54 -24.00
C SER A 162 -7.18 -12.86 -22.74
N VAL A 163 -7.07 -11.90 -21.84
CA VAL A 163 -6.58 -12.15 -20.46
C VAL A 163 -7.81 -12.30 -19.58
N ARG A 164 -7.93 -13.42 -18.87
CA ARG A 164 -9.10 -13.75 -18.05
C ARG A 164 -8.73 -14.53 -16.78
N ASP A 165 -9.58 -14.46 -15.79
CA ASP A 165 -9.45 -15.28 -14.61
C ASP A 165 -9.71 -16.77 -14.91
N GLY A 166 -9.06 -17.64 -14.16
CA GLY A 166 -9.24 -19.07 -14.23
C GLY A 166 -8.37 -19.80 -13.23
N LYS A 167 -8.41 -21.13 -13.26
CA LYS A 167 -7.64 -21.97 -12.35
C LYS A 167 -6.59 -22.76 -13.13
N VAL A 168 -5.36 -22.78 -12.63
CA VAL A 168 -4.27 -23.58 -13.18
C VAL A 168 -4.60 -25.07 -12.97
N PRO A 169 -4.48 -25.93 -14.00
CA PRO A 169 -4.68 -27.36 -13.87
C PRO A 169 -3.75 -27.97 -12.81
N ALA A 170 -4.30 -28.89 -12.00
CA ALA A 170 -3.50 -29.58 -10.99
C ALA A 170 -2.34 -30.34 -11.62
N GLY A 171 -1.17 -30.26 -11.00
CA GLY A 171 0.04 -30.98 -11.45
C GLY A 171 0.81 -30.29 -12.59
N LEU A 172 0.33 -29.17 -13.12
CA LEU A 172 1.07 -28.39 -14.12
C LEU A 172 2.33 -27.79 -13.48
N LYS A 173 3.50 -28.11 -14.06
CA LYS A 173 4.77 -27.56 -13.58
C LYS A 173 4.99 -26.17 -14.15
N PRO A 174 5.43 -25.18 -13.34
CA PRO A 174 5.74 -23.86 -13.85
C PRO A 174 6.97 -23.90 -14.78
N VAL A 175 6.95 -23.16 -15.86
CA VAL A 175 8.11 -22.95 -16.75
C VAL A 175 9.20 -22.19 -16.01
N PHE A 176 8.80 -21.21 -15.20
CA PHE A 176 9.68 -20.53 -14.24
C PHE A 176 8.86 -19.89 -13.12
N VAL A 177 9.54 -19.46 -12.07
CA VAL A 177 8.97 -18.75 -10.93
C VAL A 177 9.57 -17.36 -10.84
N ALA A 178 8.72 -16.35 -10.69
CA ALA A 178 9.11 -15.00 -10.32
C ALA A 178 8.84 -14.79 -8.82
N THR A 179 9.86 -14.38 -8.08
CA THR A 179 9.77 -14.19 -6.62
C THR A 179 9.46 -12.73 -6.28
N SER A 180 8.72 -12.54 -5.20
CA SER A 180 8.54 -11.22 -4.56
C SER A 180 9.83 -10.74 -3.88
N PRO A 181 9.93 -9.48 -3.44
CA PRO A 181 10.99 -9.02 -2.53
C PRO A 181 11.04 -9.86 -1.26
N ALA A 182 12.17 -9.80 -0.55
CA ALA A 182 12.26 -10.40 0.78
C ALA A 182 11.19 -9.81 1.72
N LEU A 183 10.68 -10.62 2.66
CA LEU A 183 9.63 -10.18 3.58
C LEU A 183 10.04 -8.94 4.38
N ALA A 184 11.32 -8.82 4.77
CA ALA A 184 11.84 -7.66 5.48
C ALA A 184 11.69 -6.35 4.67
N GLU A 185 11.93 -6.39 3.35
CA GLU A 185 11.73 -5.24 2.44
C GLU A 185 10.25 -4.87 2.36
N VAL A 186 9.37 -5.87 2.22
CA VAL A 186 7.91 -5.66 2.18
C VAL A 186 7.42 -5.04 3.48
N VAL A 187 7.85 -5.55 4.64
CA VAL A 187 7.49 -5.03 5.97
C VAL A 187 8.00 -3.59 6.14
N ARG A 188 9.21 -3.29 5.64
CA ARG A 188 9.76 -1.94 5.64
C ARG A 188 8.86 -0.96 4.89
N ASP A 189 8.43 -1.31 3.69
CA ASP A 189 7.54 -0.45 2.89
C ASP A 189 6.17 -0.29 3.55
N VAL A 190 5.60 -1.37 4.11
CA VAL A 190 4.36 -1.31 4.89
C VAL A 190 4.49 -0.31 6.04
N ASN A 191 5.57 -0.38 6.82
CA ASN A 191 5.72 0.44 8.01
C ASN A 191 6.13 1.89 7.68
N LYS A 192 7.13 2.10 6.81
CA LYS A 192 7.64 3.44 6.45
C LYS A 192 6.56 4.30 5.79
N TYR A 193 5.78 3.72 4.86
CA TYR A 193 4.79 4.46 4.08
C TYR A 193 3.35 4.24 4.59
N SER A 194 3.18 3.42 5.63
CA SER A 194 1.86 3.05 6.16
C SER A 194 0.93 2.50 5.06
N ASN A 195 1.45 1.57 4.24
CA ASN A 195 0.72 1.03 3.10
C ASN A 195 -0.34 0.01 3.55
N ASN A 196 -1.59 0.41 3.52
CA ASN A 196 -2.73 -0.37 4.02
C ASN A 196 -3.00 -1.61 3.15
N VAL A 197 -2.87 -1.51 1.83
CA VAL A 197 -3.11 -2.63 0.91
C VAL A 197 -2.04 -3.72 1.11
N MET A 198 -0.77 -3.33 1.23
CA MET A 198 0.30 -4.30 1.53
C MET A 198 0.13 -4.95 2.90
N ALA A 199 -0.30 -4.19 3.92
CA ALA A 199 -0.58 -4.74 5.25
C ALA A 199 -1.68 -5.81 5.18
N GLN A 200 -2.74 -5.55 4.43
CA GLN A 200 -3.84 -6.49 4.20
C GLN A 200 -3.38 -7.75 3.44
N GLN A 201 -2.51 -7.59 2.42
CA GLN A 201 -1.87 -8.71 1.71
C GLN A 201 -1.08 -9.60 2.66
N LEU A 202 -0.26 -9.01 3.54
CA LEU A 202 0.50 -9.76 4.53
C LEU A 202 -0.41 -10.51 5.49
N PHE A 203 -1.47 -9.86 5.96
CA PHE A 203 -2.45 -10.48 6.86
C PHE A 203 -3.10 -11.70 6.23
N LEU A 204 -3.56 -11.60 4.98
CA LEU A 204 -4.11 -12.74 4.23
C LEU A 204 -3.07 -13.83 3.97
N THR A 205 -1.81 -13.47 3.73
CA THR A 205 -0.73 -14.42 3.51
C THR A 205 -0.45 -15.30 4.75
N LEU A 206 -0.72 -14.80 5.98
CA LEU A 206 -0.64 -15.63 7.19
C LEU A 206 -1.60 -16.81 7.12
N ALA A 207 -2.85 -16.58 6.70
CA ALA A 207 -3.84 -17.64 6.53
C ALA A 207 -3.42 -18.64 5.43
N LEU A 208 -2.95 -18.14 4.30
CA LEU A 208 -2.50 -18.98 3.20
C LEU A 208 -1.43 -19.99 3.62
N ARG A 209 -0.47 -19.54 4.45
CA ARG A 209 0.62 -20.40 4.95
C ARG A 209 0.17 -21.47 5.92
N GLN A 210 -0.90 -21.22 6.67
CA GLN A 210 -1.41 -22.18 7.66
C GLN A 210 -2.49 -23.11 7.11
N ASN A 211 -3.39 -22.57 6.27
CA ASN A 211 -4.63 -23.24 5.90
C ASN A 211 -4.73 -23.57 4.39
N GLY A 212 -3.73 -23.19 3.60
CA GLY A 212 -3.75 -23.42 2.14
C GLY A 212 -4.68 -22.49 1.36
N ALA A 213 -5.46 -21.64 2.05
CA ALA A 213 -6.32 -20.60 1.47
C ALA A 213 -6.26 -19.33 2.31
N ALA A 214 -6.20 -18.17 1.65
CA ALA A 214 -6.17 -16.89 2.32
C ALA A 214 -7.60 -16.35 2.50
N THR A 215 -8.10 -16.43 3.73
CA THR A 215 -9.35 -15.80 4.17
C THR A 215 -9.09 -14.86 5.33
N PHE A 216 -9.95 -13.87 5.55
CA PHE A 216 -9.83 -12.98 6.72
C PHE A 216 -10.04 -13.73 8.03
N ASP A 217 -10.97 -14.69 8.08
CA ASP A 217 -11.19 -15.51 9.28
C ASP A 217 -9.98 -16.38 9.59
N GLY A 218 -9.39 -17.00 8.57
CA GLY A 218 -8.14 -17.76 8.71
C GLY A 218 -7.00 -16.89 9.22
N ALA A 219 -6.87 -15.65 8.71
CA ALA A 219 -5.83 -14.73 9.15
C ALA A 219 -6.04 -14.28 10.62
N ARG A 220 -7.28 -14.01 11.02
CA ARG A 220 -7.62 -13.72 12.42
C ARG A 220 -7.33 -14.90 13.35
N ALA A 221 -7.65 -16.12 12.90
CA ALA A 221 -7.34 -17.34 13.65
C ALA A 221 -5.83 -17.56 13.79
N ALA A 222 -5.07 -17.39 12.71
CA ALA A 222 -3.60 -17.47 12.70
C ALA A 222 -2.96 -16.50 13.68
N LEU A 223 -3.43 -15.24 13.68
CA LEU A 223 -2.95 -14.21 14.60
C LEU A 223 -3.27 -14.54 16.06
N ARG A 224 -4.49 -15.00 16.37
CA ARG A 224 -4.86 -15.42 17.74
C ARG A 224 -4.00 -16.58 18.22
N GLN A 225 -3.79 -17.59 17.38
CA GLN A 225 -2.95 -18.72 17.72
C GLN A 225 -1.50 -18.33 18.01
N TRP A 226 -0.93 -17.46 17.16
CA TRP A 226 0.41 -16.93 17.37
C TRP A 226 0.49 -16.13 18.67
N TRP A 227 -0.52 -15.29 18.93
CA TRP A 227 -0.58 -14.46 20.13
C TRP A 227 -0.61 -15.29 21.40
N GLN A 228 -1.51 -16.28 21.44
CA GLN A 228 -1.61 -17.19 22.59
C GLN A 228 -0.34 -17.98 22.84
N ALA A 229 0.29 -18.46 21.76
CA ALA A 229 1.54 -19.23 21.86
C ALA A 229 2.73 -18.40 22.35
N ARG A 230 2.75 -17.09 22.11
CA ARG A 230 3.89 -16.20 22.38
C ARG A 230 3.68 -15.27 23.56
N LEU A 231 2.46 -14.86 23.83
CA LEU A 231 2.12 -13.83 24.83
C LEU A 231 1.14 -14.35 25.90
N GLY A 232 0.73 -15.63 25.80
CA GLY A 232 -0.08 -16.30 26.80
C GLY A 232 -1.39 -15.58 27.09
N ASP A 233 -1.60 -15.17 28.34
CA ASP A 233 -2.85 -14.55 28.82
C ASP A 233 -3.01 -13.06 28.43
N ALA A 234 -2.07 -12.49 27.66
CA ALA A 234 -2.25 -11.13 27.18
C ALA A 234 -3.44 -11.07 26.21
N GLU A 235 -4.33 -10.11 26.41
CA GLU A 235 -5.50 -9.91 25.55
C GLU A 235 -5.08 -9.79 24.07
N PRO A 236 -5.56 -10.68 23.18
CA PRO A 236 -5.19 -10.63 21.80
C PRO A 236 -5.83 -9.44 21.08
N PRO A 237 -5.19 -8.90 20.04
CA PRO A 237 -5.82 -7.90 19.19
C PRO A 237 -7.02 -8.49 18.46
N ALA A 238 -8.03 -7.66 18.20
CA ALA A 238 -9.17 -7.98 17.36
C ALA A 238 -9.06 -7.20 16.04
N PRO A 239 -8.27 -7.64 15.05
CA PRO A 239 -8.19 -7.00 13.75
C PRO A 239 -9.41 -7.34 12.91
N GLU A 240 -9.84 -6.40 12.08
CA GLU A 240 -10.89 -6.66 11.07
C GLU A 240 -10.28 -7.33 9.83
N ASN A 241 -9.41 -6.60 9.14
CA ASN A 241 -8.85 -6.99 7.83
C ASN A 241 -7.34 -6.82 7.70
N GLY A 242 -6.66 -6.40 8.76
CA GLY A 242 -5.21 -6.18 8.78
C GLY A 242 -4.73 -4.90 8.08
N ALA A 243 -5.60 -4.14 7.43
CA ALA A 243 -5.23 -2.91 6.74
C ALA A 243 -4.93 -1.73 7.69
N GLY A 244 -5.47 -1.77 8.93
CA GLY A 244 -5.44 -0.63 9.85
C GLY A 244 -6.52 0.42 9.58
N LEU A 245 -7.29 0.27 8.51
CA LEU A 245 -8.44 1.11 8.17
C LEU A 245 -9.70 0.41 8.68
N SER A 246 -10.00 0.57 9.96
CA SER A 246 -11.11 -0.09 10.62
C SER A 246 -11.61 0.74 11.79
N ARG A 247 -12.94 0.74 12.00
CA ARG A 247 -13.60 1.31 13.17
C ARG A 247 -13.81 0.26 14.26
N ASP A 248 -13.67 -1.03 13.92
CA ASP A 248 -13.98 -2.17 14.78
C ASP A 248 -12.72 -2.87 15.33
N ALA A 249 -11.56 -2.63 14.75
CA ALA A 249 -10.31 -3.18 15.25
C ALA A 249 -9.99 -2.67 16.66
N ARG A 250 -9.53 -3.56 17.53
CA ARG A 250 -9.22 -3.26 18.95
C ARG A 250 -7.87 -3.84 19.34
N ILE A 251 -7.12 -3.07 20.11
CA ILE A 251 -5.92 -3.49 20.82
C ILE A 251 -5.70 -2.56 22.01
N SER A 252 -5.28 -3.08 23.16
CA SER A 252 -4.88 -2.24 24.27
C SER A 252 -3.43 -1.77 24.10
N ALA A 253 -3.10 -0.59 24.66
CA ALA A 253 -1.72 -0.09 24.67
C ALA A 253 -0.77 -1.06 25.36
N GLN A 254 -1.23 -1.72 26.44
CA GLN A 254 -0.46 -2.72 27.17
C GLN A 254 -0.19 -3.96 26.32
N ALA A 255 -1.18 -4.49 25.61
CA ALA A 255 -1.04 -5.65 24.73
C ALA A 255 -0.02 -5.37 23.60
N LEU A 256 -0.14 -4.19 22.97
CA LEU A 256 0.81 -3.75 21.95
C LEU A 256 2.23 -3.57 22.50
N ALA A 257 2.37 -3.02 23.71
CA ALA A 257 3.68 -2.88 24.37
C ALA A 257 4.33 -4.25 24.65
N ARG A 258 3.56 -5.22 25.16
CA ARG A 258 4.07 -6.59 25.38
C ARG A 258 4.53 -7.25 24.06
N MET A 259 3.77 -7.08 23.00
CA MET A 259 4.16 -7.57 21.68
C MET A 259 5.48 -6.94 21.19
N LEU A 260 5.66 -5.64 21.39
CA LEU A 260 6.90 -4.94 21.04
C LEU A 260 8.09 -5.38 21.92
N GLN A 261 7.88 -5.63 23.21
CA GLN A 261 8.90 -6.19 24.10
C GLN A 261 9.34 -7.59 23.67
N LEU A 262 8.38 -8.47 23.30
CA LEU A 262 8.68 -9.77 22.74
C LEU A 262 9.47 -9.66 21.43
N ALA A 263 9.06 -8.75 20.55
CA ALA A 263 9.73 -8.53 19.28
C ALA A 263 11.16 -8.03 19.43
N TRP A 264 11.44 -7.21 20.47
CA TRP A 264 12.80 -6.76 20.82
C TRP A 264 13.74 -7.92 21.14
N GLN A 265 13.23 -8.97 21.79
CA GLN A 265 14.00 -10.17 22.14
C GLN A 265 14.12 -11.18 20.98
N SER A 266 13.45 -10.92 19.88
CA SER A 266 13.44 -11.82 18.72
C SER A 266 14.71 -11.68 17.87
N PRO A 267 15.19 -12.77 17.24
CA PRO A 267 16.28 -12.72 16.26
C PRO A 267 16.00 -11.80 15.07
N VAL A 268 14.73 -11.51 14.78
CA VAL A 268 14.32 -10.60 13.67
C VAL A 268 14.06 -9.17 14.15
N MET A 269 14.47 -8.82 15.35
CA MET A 269 14.34 -7.48 15.89
C MET A 269 14.97 -6.40 14.99
N PRO A 270 16.18 -6.58 14.41
CA PRO A 270 16.78 -5.55 13.57
C PRO A 270 15.92 -5.18 12.35
N GLU A 271 15.32 -6.18 11.69
CA GLU A 271 14.43 -5.97 10.55
C GLU A 271 13.18 -5.20 10.96
N LEU A 272 12.58 -5.54 12.10
CA LEU A 272 11.41 -4.83 12.59
C LEU A 272 11.74 -3.38 12.93
N VAL A 273 12.79 -3.13 13.72
CA VAL A 273 13.17 -1.78 14.14
C VAL A 273 13.54 -0.91 12.93
N SER A 274 14.34 -1.42 11.99
CA SER A 274 14.71 -0.70 10.77
C SER A 274 13.54 -0.41 9.85
N SER A 275 12.47 -1.23 9.91
CA SER A 275 11.25 -1.01 9.12
C SER A 275 10.41 0.17 9.61
N LEU A 276 10.51 0.52 10.90
CA LEU A 276 9.70 1.58 11.49
C LEU A 276 10.15 2.98 11.02
N PRO A 277 9.23 3.93 10.82
CA PRO A 277 9.55 5.34 10.62
C PRO A 277 10.45 5.90 11.72
N ILE A 278 11.43 6.71 11.34
CA ILE A 278 12.37 7.35 12.25
C ILE A 278 11.93 8.81 12.48
N ALA A 279 11.79 9.19 13.74
CA ALA A 279 11.37 10.54 14.12
C ALA A 279 12.28 11.62 13.50
N GLY A 280 11.68 12.60 12.80
CA GLY A 280 12.37 13.71 12.14
C GLY A 280 13.25 13.32 10.95
N VAL A 281 13.23 12.05 10.49
CA VAL A 281 14.14 11.55 9.42
C VAL A 281 13.36 11.02 8.23
N ASP A 282 12.50 10.01 8.42
CA ASP A 282 11.88 9.33 7.29
C ASP A 282 10.43 8.88 7.54
N GLY A 283 9.83 8.28 6.50
CA GLY A 283 8.51 7.69 6.52
C GLY A 283 7.43 8.68 6.98
N THR A 284 6.44 8.18 7.71
CA THR A 284 5.32 8.99 8.23
C THR A 284 5.74 9.94 9.35
N LEU A 285 6.92 9.77 9.93
CA LEU A 285 7.48 10.63 10.97
C LEU A 285 8.49 11.67 10.46
N ARG A 286 8.72 11.79 9.16
CA ARG A 286 9.65 12.77 8.58
C ARG A 286 9.41 14.20 9.05
N ARG A 287 8.16 14.55 9.36
CA ARG A 287 7.75 15.89 9.82
C ARG A 287 7.46 15.94 11.33
N SER A 288 7.86 14.94 12.10
CA SER A 288 7.76 14.98 13.56
C SER A 288 8.63 16.11 14.10
N GLN A 289 8.12 16.79 15.14
CA GLN A 289 8.85 17.85 15.84
C GLN A 289 9.73 17.30 16.99
N SER A 290 9.62 16.00 17.27
CA SER A 290 10.49 15.36 18.25
C SER A 290 11.94 15.29 17.74
N ARG A 291 12.90 15.12 18.69
CA ARG A 291 14.33 15.05 18.37
C ARG A 291 14.62 13.99 17.31
N ALA A 292 15.24 14.41 16.23
CA ALA A 292 15.52 13.55 15.10
C ALA A 292 16.40 12.34 15.48
N GLY A 293 16.05 11.16 14.96
CA GLY A 293 16.82 9.93 15.13
C GLY A 293 16.61 9.20 16.46
N THR A 294 15.87 9.77 17.41
CA THR A 294 15.73 9.18 18.77
C THR A 294 14.66 8.10 18.86
N ALA A 295 13.76 8.00 17.92
CA ALA A 295 12.63 7.07 18.00
C ALA A 295 12.33 6.39 16.67
N HIS A 296 11.98 5.12 16.74
CA HIS A 296 11.52 4.26 15.65
C HIS A 296 10.08 3.86 15.95
N LEU A 297 9.10 4.55 15.34
CA LEU A 297 7.69 4.41 15.71
C LEU A 297 6.80 4.23 14.47
N LYS A 298 5.82 3.33 14.58
CA LYS A 298 4.68 3.28 13.66
C LYS A 298 3.61 4.26 14.12
N THR A 299 3.08 5.03 13.20
CA THR A 299 1.97 5.96 13.44
C THR A 299 0.63 5.34 13.10
N GLY A 300 -0.42 5.74 13.81
CA GLY A 300 -1.83 5.51 13.46
C GLY A 300 -2.58 6.84 13.44
N SER A 301 -3.38 7.08 12.41
CA SER A 301 -4.20 8.28 12.30
C SER A 301 -5.50 7.97 11.59
N LEU A 302 -6.61 8.13 12.29
CA LEU A 302 -7.96 8.16 11.73
C LEU A 302 -8.60 9.49 12.13
N ARG A 303 -9.83 9.72 11.72
CA ARG A 303 -10.57 10.95 12.02
C ARG A 303 -10.59 11.29 13.52
N ASP A 304 -10.72 10.28 14.37
CA ASP A 304 -10.92 10.35 15.82
C ASP A 304 -9.88 9.54 16.60
N VAL A 305 -8.81 9.12 15.95
CA VAL A 305 -7.72 8.34 16.56
C VAL A 305 -6.37 8.92 16.16
N MET A 306 -5.48 9.07 17.13
CA MET A 306 -4.07 9.34 16.91
C MET A 306 -3.25 8.38 17.78
N ALA A 307 -2.26 7.72 17.18
CA ALA A 307 -1.45 6.76 17.91
C ALA A 307 -0.01 6.72 17.40
N VAL A 308 0.90 6.33 18.32
CA VAL A 308 2.26 5.93 18.01
C VAL A 308 2.62 4.69 18.81
N ALA A 309 3.42 3.79 18.22
CA ALA A 309 3.93 2.60 18.90
C ALA A 309 5.29 2.20 18.33
N GLY A 310 6.24 1.82 19.20
CA GLY A 310 7.56 1.35 18.81
C GLY A 310 8.62 1.58 19.88
N TYR A 311 9.80 2.03 19.49
CA TYR A 311 10.98 2.10 20.35
C TYR A 311 11.55 3.51 20.40
N VAL A 312 11.99 3.92 21.61
CA VAL A 312 12.68 5.20 21.87
C VAL A 312 14.06 4.90 22.45
N HIS A 313 15.07 5.57 21.93
CA HIS A 313 16.45 5.48 22.34
C HIS A 313 16.77 6.67 23.25
N ALA A 314 16.86 6.42 24.55
CA ALA A 314 17.12 7.44 25.55
C ALA A 314 18.60 7.83 25.62
N ALA A 315 18.86 9.05 26.13
CA ALA A 315 20.20 9.59 26.34
C ALA A 315 21.01 8.76 27.36
N SER A 316 20.33 8.13 28.34
CA SER A 316 20.90 7.17 29.28
C SER A 316 21.47 5.89 28.64
N GLY A 317 21.23 5.66 27.35
CA GLY A 317 21.52 4.38 26.70
C GLY A 317 20.42 3.33 26.84
N ARG A 318 19.39 3.59 27.65
CA ARG A 318 18.22 2.70 27.77
C ARG A 318 17.38 2.70 26.48
N ARG A 319 16.63 1.62 26.29
CA ARG A 319 15.68 1.46 25.21
C ARG A 319 14.29 1.27 25.78
N TYR A 320 13.38 2.10 25.34
CA TYR A 320 11.99 2.08 25.80
C TYR A 320 11.06 1.60 24.71
N VAL A 321 10.08 0.80 25.09
CA VAL A 321 8.87 0.60 24.30
C VAL A 321 7.92 1.72 24.64
N LEU A 322 7.49 2.48 23.64
CA LEU A 322 6.52 3.55 23.79
C LEU A 322 5.27 3.20 23.00
N VAL A 323 4.12 3.22 23.66
CA VAL A 323 2.80 3.08 23.04
C VAL A 323 1.88 4.16 23.59
N ALA A 324 1.32 4.97 22.72
CA ALA A 324 0.31 5.96 23.07
C ALA A 324 -0.83 5.92 22.06
N ILE A 325 -2.07 5.84 22.55
CA ILE A 325 -3.28 5.77 21.76
C ILE A 325 -4.27 6.80 22.31
N VAL A 326 -4.70 7.72 21.46
CA VAL A 326 -5.71 8.75 21.78
C VAL A 326 -6.95 8.48 20.93
N ASN A 327 -8.07 8.22 21.58
CA ASN A 327 -9.39 8.08 20.97
C ASN A 327 -10.26 9.27 21.43
N HIS A 328 -10.45 10.24 20.54
CA HIS A 328 -11.24 11.45 20.83
C HIS A 328 -11.62 12.15 19.53
N PRO A 329 -12.79 12.81 19.43
CA PRO A 329 -13.16 13.58 18.23
C PRO A 329 -12.13 14.63 17.79
N GLN A 330 -11.31 15.12 18.72
CA GLN A 330 -10.22 16.07 18.49
C GLN A 330 -8.83 15.39 18.48
N ALA A 331 -8.74 14.10 18.25
CA ALA A 331 -7.45 13.35 18.30
C ALA A 331 -6.37 13.95 17.39
N GLY A 332 -6.76 14.60 16.28
CA GLY A 332 -5.81 15.30 15.40
C GLY A 332 -4.94 16.36 16.12
N GLY A 333 -5.46 16.98 17.19
CA GLY A 333 -4.73 17.91 18.04
C GLY A 333 -3.71 17.28 19.01
N ALA A 334 -3.69 15.95 19.13
CA ALA A 334 -2.78 15.25 20.05
C ALA A 334 -1.35 15.11 19.51
N ARG A 335 -1.08 15.45 18.26
CA ARG A 335 0.25 15.27 17.65
C ARG A 335 1.38 15.96 18.44
N PRO A 336 1.27 17.24 18.86
CA PRO A 336 2.30 17.87 19.68
C PRO A 336 2.52 17.18 21.03
N VAL A 337 1.46 16.62 21.61
CA VAL A 337 1.56 15.87 22.88
C VAL A 337 2.33 14.57 22.68
N LEU A 338 2.08 13.86 21.57
CA LEU A 338 2.82 12.64 21.23
C LEU A 338 4.29 12.94 20.94
N ASP A 339 4.61 14.01 20.22
CA ASP A 339 5.98 14.45 19.97
C ASP A 339 6.68 14.82 21.32
N ALA A 340 6.00 15.53 22.21
CA ALA A 340 6.54 15.86 23.55
C ALA A 340 6.77 14.61 24.42
N LEU A 341 5.89 13.61 24.33
CA LEU A 341 6.07 12.33 25.05
C LEU A 341 7.29 11.56 24.54
N VAL A 342 7.53 11.55 23.22
CA VAL A 342 8.73 10.97 22.62
C VAL A 342 9.99 11.67 23.15
N ASP A 343 10.00 13.00 23.14
CA ASP A 343 11.12 13.80 23.61
C ASP A 343 11.38 13.63 25.12
N TRP A 344 10.32 13.56 25.91
CA TRP A 344 10.43 13.29 27.35
C TRP A 344 11.08 11.94 27.62
N THR A 345 10.63 10.89 26.91
CA THR A 345 11.21 9.55 27.02
C THR A 345 12.66 9.53 26.54
N ALA A 346 13.00 10.26 25.49
CA ALA A 346 14.35 10.32 24.94
C ALA A 346 15.35 11.08 25.83
N ARG A 347 14.88 11.94 26.75
CA ARG A 347 15.70 12.72 27.68
C ARG A 347 16.06 11.96 28.94
N ASP A 348 15.54 10.77 29.16
CA ASP A 348 15.92 9.94 30.30
C ASP A 348 17.46 9.82 30.38
N GLN A 349 18.03 10.16 31.57
CA GLN A 349 19.47 10.22 31.86
C GLN A 349 19.90 9.15 32.87
#